data_f133bc21754ff9b4fc537f9996d69ba8
#
_entry.id   f133bc21754ff9b4fc537f9996d69ba8
#
_cell.length_a   1.000
_cell.length_b   1.000
_cell.length_c   1.000
_cell.angle_alpha   90.00
_cell.angle_beta   90.00
_cell.angle_gamma   90.00
#
_symmetry.space_group_name_H-M   'P 1'
#
loop_
_entity.id
_entity.type
_entity.pdbx_description
1 polymer ?
#
loop_
_entity_poly.entity_id
_entity_poly.type
_entity_poly.pdbx_seq_one_letter_code
_entity_poly.pdbx_strand_id
1 'polypeptide(L)'
;MEDNTARLRRIRSLAIALTVLSVLVVLVSALMRLNAAGLGCADWPACYGQLLGREPQALEFGPVRILHRLVASTSLVLACIVVWLCLRPRPVQPAATHASLLLLLMLALSVLGIWSSDPRQVAVGFLNIMGGLGLVTFSWRVVLACRRPGPAVEALHPDLLLRLGLGALSLTVMLGAWLGASHAALACTSLPGCGGVWWPAAAGLSALDPFLRQVAAPPAGDAGGVLLHLLHRYLALAVLVLLGTAAVRLLHDEGGQRQAARAILGLLVIEVALGVLTVLSGLHLWLVLAHGLCAAALLASVATLLRR
;
A
#
# COMPACT_ATOMS: atom_id res chain seq x y z
N MET A 1 1.02 -31.22 23.12
CA MET A 1 1.32 -30.87 21.71
C MET A 1 0.06 -30.47 20.92
N GLU A 2 -1.08 -31.11 21.11
CA GLU A 2 -2.34 -30.78 20.42
C GLU A 2 -2.85 -29.36 20.71
N ASP A 3 -2.75 -28.87 21.94
CA ASP A 3 -3.19 -27.54 22.33
C ASP A 3 -2.44 -26.41 21.57
N ASN A 4 -1.13 -26.54 21.36
CA ASN A 4 -0.35 -25.53 20.65
C ASN A 4 -0.71 -25.47 19.15
N THR A 5 -1.03 -26.60 18.54
CA THR A 5 -1.45 -26.64 17.12
C THR A 5 -2.85 -26.06 16.91
N ALA A 6 -3.75 -26.28 17.86
CA ALA A 6 -5.07 -25.68 17.85
C ALA A 6 -5.00 -24.14 18.02
N ARG A 7 -4.14 -23.67 18.94
CA ARG A 7 -3.86 -22.25 19.15
C ARG A 7 -3.30 -21.59 17.91
N LEU A 8 -2.29 -22.16 17.26
CA LEU A 8 -1.73 -21.63 16.02
C LEU A 8 -2.76 -21.54 14.88
N ARG A 9 -3.62 -22.56 14.76
CA ARG A 9 -4.74 -22.54 13.78
C ARG A 9 -5.69 -21.38 14.07
N ARG A 10 -6.07 -21.18 15.35
CA ARG A 10 -6.94 -20.08 15.77
C ARG A 10 -6.31 -18.71 15.47
N ILE A 11 -5.04 -18.50 15.84
CA ILE A 11 -4.30 -17.25 15.53
C ILE A 11 -4.29 -17.01 14.03
N ARG A 12 -4.02 -18.04 13.23
CA ARG A 12 -4.00 -17.94 11.77
C ARG A 12 -5.36 -17.54 11.18
N SER A 13 -6.47 -18.13 11.65
CA SER A 13 -7.81 -17.76 11.19
C SER A 13 -8.14 -16.32 11.52
N LEU A 14 -7.85 -15.87 12.74
CA LEU A 14 -8.03 -14.48 13.16
C LEU A 14 -7.12 -13.51 12.36
N ALA A 15 -5.89 -13.90 12.06
CA ALA A 15 -4.98 -13.12 11.24
C ALA A 15 -5.45 -13.00 9.78
N ILE A 16 -6.08 -14.03 9.21
CA ILE A 16 -6.72 -13.96 7.89
C ILE A 16 -7.87 -12.96 7.93
N ALA A 17 -8.74 -13.03 8.95
CA ALA A 17 -9.81 -12.05 9.12
C ALA A 17 -9.25 -10.62 9.25
N LEU A 18 -8.18 -10.43 10.05
CA LEU A 18 -7.47 -9.16 10.15
C LEU A 18 -6.93 -8.67 8.80
N THR A 19 -6.39 -9.55 7.97
CA THR A 19 -5.90 -9.19 6.64
C THR A 19 -7.05 -8.69 5.75
N VAL A 20 -8.18 -9.39 5.76
CA VAL A 20 -9.39 -8.97 5.02
C VAL A 20 -9.91 -7.63 5.51
N LEU A 21 -10.00 -7.45 6.83
CA LEU A 21 -10.42 -6.17 7.41
C LEU A 21 -9.43 -5.04 7.11
N SER A 22 -8.11 -5.31 7.11
CA SER A 22 -7.09 -4.33 6.73
C SER A 22 -7.24 -3.89 5.27
N VAL A 23 -7.50 -4.83 4.35
CA VAL A 23 -7.80 -4.50 2.95
C VAL A 23 -9.05 -3.63 2.86
N LEU A 24 -10.11 -3.95 3.62
CA LEU A 24 -11.34 -3.16 3.64
C LEU A 24 -11.11 -1.75 4.21
N VAL A 25 -10.32 -1.61 5.29
CA VAL A 25 -9.93 -0.30 5.83
C VAL A 25 -9.21 0.53 4.77
N VAL A 26 -8.23 -0.07 4.07
CA VAL A 26 -7.46 0.61 3.01
C VAL A 26 -8.39 1.04 1.88
N LEU A 27 -9.28 0.17 1.43
CA LEU A 27 -10.24 0.47 0.36
C LEU A 27 -11.17 1.62 0.72
N VAL A 28 -11.80 1.56 1.90
CA VAL A 28 -12.75 2.59 2.35
C VAL A 28 -12.02 3.92 2.62
N SER A 29 -10.82 3.88 3.19
CA SER A 29 -9.99 5.06 3.41
C SER A 29 -9.58 5.72 2.08
N ALA A 30 -9.14 4.92 1.10
CA ALA A 30 -8.79 5.41 -0.22
C ALA A 30 -10.02 6.00 -0.95
N LEU A 31 -11.17 5.34 -0.87
CA LEU A 31 -12.43 5.82 -1.43
C LEU A 31 -12.82 7.19 -0.86
N MET A 32 -12.76 7.36 0.47
CA MET A 32 -13.06 8.64 1.10
C MET A 32 -12.10 9.75 0.64
N ARG A 33 -10.79 9.46 0.61
CA ARG A 33 -9.78 10.44 0.20
C ARG A 33 -9.95 10.84 -1.26
N LEU A 34 -10.13 9.89 -2.16
CA LEU A 34 -10.23 10.13 -3.59
C LEU A 34 -11.55 10.85 -3.94
N ASN A 35 -12.66 10.51 -3.29
CA ASN A 35 -13.90 11.26 -3.44
C ASN A 35 -13.78 12.69 -2.88
N ALA A 36 -13.13 12.89 -1.74
CA ALA A 36 -12.85 14.21 -1.20
C ALA A 36 -11.96 15.05 -2.14
N ALA A 37 -11.11 14.40 -2.93
CA ALA A 37 -10.33 15.01 -4.00
C ALA A 37 -11.13 15.21 -5.30
N GLY A 38 -12.38 14.80 -5.38
CA GLY A 38 -13.23 15.00 -6.55
C GLY A 38 -13.14 13.96 -7.64
N LEU A 39 -12.43 12.83 -7.43
CA LEU A 39 -12.31 11.76 -8.42
C LEU A 39 -13.63 11.05 -8.76
N GLY A 40 -14.66 11.25 -7.97
CA GLY A 40 -16.02 10.74 -8.22
C GLY A 40 -16.94 11.74 -8.92
N CYS A 41 -16.48 12.93 -9.31
CA CYS A 41 -17.30 13.95 -9.96
C CYS A 41 -17.56 13.60 -11.43
N ALA A 42 -18.77 13.94 -11.91
CA ALA A 42 -19.12 13.77 -13.32
C ALA A 42 -18.23 14.63 -14.24
N ASP A 43 -17.82 15.80 -13.77
CA ASP A 43 -17.01 16.77 -14.53
C ASP A 43 -15.52 16.68 -14.18
N TRP A 44 -15.01 15.48 -13.88
CA TRP A 44 -13.58 15.27 -13.68
C TRP A 44 -12.79 15.60 -14.98
N PRO A 45 -11.65 16.30 -14.93
CA PRO A 45 -10.92 16.83 -13.75
C PRO A 45 -11.31 18.24 -13.31
N ALA A 46 -12.27 18.91 -13.94
CA ALA A 46 -12.62 20.31 -13.65
C ALA A 46 -13.09 20.53 -12.20
N CYS A 47 -13.86 19.59 -11.63
CA CYS A 47 -14.33 19.69 -10.25
C CYS A 47 -13.22 19.47 -9.20
N TYR A 48 -12.09 18.88 -9.55
CA TYR A 48 -10.99 18.58 -8.64
C TYR A 48 -10.40 19.86 -8.00
N GLY A 49 -10.02 20.82 -8.84
CA GLY A 49 -9.49 22.09 -8.36
C GLY A 49 -10.49 22.90 -7.53
N GLN A 50 -11.78 22.82 -7.90
CA GLN A 50 -12.84 23.51 -7.17
C GLN A 50 -13.08 22.91 -5.78
N LEU A 51 -13.03 21.60 -5.63
CA LEU A 51 -13.20 20.90 -4.35
C LEU A 51 -12.03 21.13 -3.41
N LEU A 52 -10.81 21.17 -3.93
CA LEU A 52 -9.62 21.44 -3.13
C LEU A 52 -9.50 22.90 -2.69
N GLY A 53 -10.04 23.85 -3.47
CA GLY A 53 -10.07 25.28 -3.14
C GLY A 53 -11.21 25.69 -2.20
N ARG A 54 -12.20 24.84 -1.95
CA ARG A 54 -13.31 25.14 -1.03
C ARG A 54 -12.95 24.76 0.40
N GLU A 55 -13.44 25.58 1.35
CA GLU A 55 -13.54 25.18 2.76
C GLU A 55 -14.19 23.79 2.83
N PRO A 56 -13.74 22.87 3.71
CA PRO A 56 -14.32 21.57 3.86
C PRO A 56 -15.76 21.69 4.33
N GLN A 57 -16.67 21.95 3.43
CA GLN A 57 -18.08 21.68 3.69
C GLN A 57 -18.17 20.21 4.00
N ALA A 58 -18.88 19.86 5.06
CA ALA A 58 -19.11 18.49 5.48
C ALA A 58 -19.78 17.74 4.33
N LEU A 59 -18.97 17.25 3.40
CA LEU A 59 -19.40 16.26 2.42
C LEU A 59 -20.05 15.15 3.21
N GLU A 60 -21.29 14.82 2.91
CA GLU A 60 -22.12 13.82 3.60
C GLU A 60 -21.58 12.40 3.41
N PHE A 61 -20.32 12.15 3.81
CA PHE A 61 -19.76 10.79 3.92
C PHE A 61 -20.15 10.12 5.24
N GLY A 62 -21.25 10.54 5.85
CA GLY A 62 -21.68 10.00 7.15
C GLY A 62 -21.65 8.49 7.21
N PRO A 63 -22.34 7.75 6.30
CA PRO A 63 -22.36 6.29 6.32
C PRO A 63 -20.99 5.66 6.05
N VAL A 64 -20.23 6.17 5.09
CA VAL A 64 -18.90 5.62 4.73
C VAL A 64 -17.89 5.87 5.84
N ARG A 65 -17.97 7.03 6.52
CA ARG A 65 -17.13 7.36 7.68
C ARG A 65 -17.45 6.47 8.87
N ILE A 66 -18.75 6.18 9.11
CA ILE A 66 -19.18 5.24 10.15
C ILE A 66 -18.67 3.84 9.83
N LEU A 67 -18.83 3.37 8.60
CA LEU A 67 -18.31 2.07 8.16
C LEU A 67 -16.80 1.98 8.37
N HIS A 68 -16.03 3.00 7.97
CA HIS A 68 -14.59 3.04 8.20
C HIS A 68 -14.24 2.90 9.68
N ARG A 69 -14.91 3.66 10.55
CA ARG A 69 -14.69 3.62 12.00
C ARG A 69 -15.02 2.26 12.59
N LEU A 70 -16.15 1.65 12.18
CA LEU A 70 -16.55 0.31 12.64
C LEU A 70 -15.53 -0.76 12.24
N VAL A 71 -15.12 -0.77 10.97
CA VAL A 71 -14.13 -1.74 10.47
C VAL A 71 -12.78 -1.54 11.15
N ALA A 72 -12.31 -0.30 11.30
CA ALA A 72 -11.05 0.01 11.98
C ALA A 72 -11.06 -0.38 13.46
N SER A 73 -12.16 -0.07 14.18
CA SER A 73 -12.31 -0.45 15.60
C SER A 73 -12.38 -1.96 15.79
N THR A 74 -13.12 -2.66 14.92
CA THR A 74 -13.18 -4.13 14.93
C THR A 74 -11.79 -4.73 14.68
N SER A 75 -11.06 -4.17 13.71
CA SER A 75 -9.68 -4.59 13.41
C SER A 75 -8.75 -4.40 14.62
N LEU A 76 -8.87 -3.27 15.31
CA LEU A 76 -8.05 -2.98 16.48
C LEU A 76 -8.32 -3.97 17.63
N VAL A 77 -9.61 -4.22 17.94
CA VAL A 77 -9.99 -5.21 18.96
C VAL A 77 -9.47 -6.61 18.59
N LEU A 78 -9.60 -6.98 17.32
CA LEU A 78 -9.12 -8.28 16.84
C LEU A 78 -7.60 -8.38 16.90
N ALA A 79 -6.86 -7.29 16.62
CA ALA A 79 -5.42 -7.23 16.77
C ALA A 79 -4.98 -7.41 18.23
N CYS A 80 -5.67 -6.79 19.19
CA CYS A 80 -5.44 -7.00 20.62
C CYS A 80 -5.63 -8.48 21.02
N ILE A 81 -6.70 -9.12 20.53
CA ILE A 81 -6.94 -10.55 20.77
C ILE A 81 -5.82 -11.41 20.18
N VAL A 82 -5.39 -11.12 18.95
CA VAL A 82 -4.30 -11.87 18.29
C VAL A 82 -2.98 -11.70 19.07
N VAL A 83 -2.64 -10.48 19.49
CA VAL A 83 -1.44 -10.23 20.34
C VAL A 83 -1.54 -11.01 21.64
N TRP A 84 -2.69 -10.94 22.33
CA TRP A 84 -2.91 -11.72 23.56
C TRP A 84 -2.70 -13.21 23.34
N LEU A 85 -3.32 -13.77 22.29
CA LEU A 85 -3.18 -15.19 21.93
C LEU A 85 -1.75 -15.55 21.50
N CYS A 86 -0.95 -14.62 20.99
CA CYS A 86 0.45 -14.85 20.69
C CYS A 86 1.34 -14.87 21.95
N LEU A 87 1.01 -14.08 22.97
CA LEU A 87 1.80 -13.92 24.19
C LEU A 87 1.39 -14.91 25.29
N ARG A 88 0.13 -15.31 25.35
CA ARG A 88 -0.44 -16.14 26.43
C ARG A 88 -1.30 -17.30 25.89
N PRO A 89 -1.23 -18.48 26.53
CA PRO A 89 -0.24 -18.91 27.54
C PRO A 89 1.16 -19.04 26.92
N ARG A 90 2.18 -19.24 27.75
CA ARG A 90 3.54 -19.55 27.25
C ARG A 90 3.57 -20.96 26.60
N PRO A 91 4.44 -21.18 25.60
CA PRO A 91 5.47 -20.29 25.05
C PRO A 91 4.91 -19.21 24.14
N VAL A 92 5.68 -18.10 23.99
CA VAL A 92 5.37 -17.03 23.03
C VAL A 92 5.40 -17.56 21.59
N GLN A 93 4.38 -17.22 20.81
CA GLN A 93 4.27 -17.72 19.44
C GLN A 93 5.19 -16.95 18.48
N PRO A 94 5.68 -17.59 17.39
CA PRO A 94 6.54 -16.91 16.39
C PRO A 94 5.88 -15.67 15.74
N ALA A 95 4.56 -15.62 15.73
CA ALA A 95 3.80 -14.51 15.18
C ALA A 95 3.76 -13.25 16.08
N ALA A 96 4.21 -13.35 17.34
CA ALA A 96 4.05 -12.29 18.35
C ALA A 96 4.65 -10.94 17.90
N THR A 97 5.86 -10.95 17.36
CA THR A 97 6.53 -9.72 16.92
C THR A 97 5.71 -9.01 15.82
N HIS A 98 5.26 -9.75 14.80
CA HIS A 98 4.47 -9.17 13.70
C HIS A 98 3.11 -8.68 14.18
N ALA A 99 2.46 -9.41 15.09
CA ALA A 99 1.19 -9.03 15.68
C ALA A 99 1.33 -7.76 16.54
N SER A 100 2.40 -7.64 17.34
CA SER A 100 2.67 -6.44 18.12
C SER A 100 2.99 -5.22 17.25
N LEU A 101 3.77 -5.39 16.18
CA LEU A 101 4.04 -4.33 15.22
C LEU A 101 2.76 -3.87 14.50
N LEU A 102 1.88 -4.82 14.13
CA LEU A 102 0.57 -4.51 13.56
C LEU A 102 -0.28 -3.67 14.52
N LEU A 103 -0.38 -4.09 15.78
CA LEU A 103 -1.12 -3.36 16.81
C LEU A 103 -0.55 -1.95 17.04
N LEU A 104 0.77 -1.83 17.13
CA LEU A 104 1.44 -0.53 17.28
C LEU A 104 1.13 0.39 16.09
N LEU A 105 1.19 -0.14 14.87
CA LEU A 105 0.84 0.62 13.67
C LEU A 105 -0.63 1.06 13.68
N MET A 106 -1.56 0.19 14.09
CA MET A 106 -2.98 0.55 14.22
C MET A 106 -3.20 1.66 15.24
N LEU A 107 -2.51 1.60 16.38
CA LEU A 107 -2.57 2.66 17.40
C LEU A 107 -1.99 3.98 16.87
N ALA A 108 -0.85 3.93 16.19
CA ALA A 108 -0.24 5.13 15.57
C ALA A 108 -1.17 5.79 14.54
N LEU A 109 -1.82 4.99 13.68
CA LEU A 109 -2.79 5.50 12.71
C LEU A 109 -4.06 6.04 13.38
N SER A 110 -4.49 5.45 14.50
CA SER A 110 -5.62 5.97 15.27
C SER A 110 -5.28 7.33 15.90
N VAL A 111 -4.09 7.48 16.47
CA VAL A 111 -3.61 8.76 17.00
C VAL A 111 -3.50 9.80 15.89
N LEU A 112 -2.93 9.42 14.73
CA LEU A 112 -2.84 10.31 13.57
C LEU A 112 -4.22 10.79 13.11
N GLY A 113 -5.22 9.89 13.07
CA GLY A 113 -6.60 10.21 12.67
C GLY A 113 -7.35 11.08 13.67
N ILE A 114 -6.98 11.04 14.96
CA ILE A 114 -7.54 11.92 16.01
C ILE A 114 -6.85 13.28 15.97
N TRP A 115 -5.52 13.31 15.85
CA TRP A 115 -4.73 14.54 15.92
C TRP A 115 -4.88 15.40 14.67
N SER A 116 -4.92 14.79 13.50
CA SER A 116 -5.05 15.53 12.24
C SER A 116 -6.40 15.27 11.62
N SER A 117 -7.32 16.21 11.83
CA SER A 117 -8.64 16.21 11.19
C SER A 117 -8.60 16.72 9.74
N ASP A 118 -7.48 17.30 9.29
CA ASP A 118 -7.34 17.81 7.93
C ASP A 118 -6.69 16.78 7.00
N PRO A 119 -7.48 16.07 6.17
CA PRO A 119 -6.97 15.09 5.21
C PRO A 119 -6.15 15.71 4.07
N ARG A 120 -6.09 17.05 4.00
CA ARG A 120 -5.37 17.80 2.97
C ARG A 120 -3.89 17.91 3.25
N GLN A 121 -3.45 17.69 4.49
CA GLN A 121 -2.02 17.69 4.80
C GLN A 121 -1.33 16.50 4.09
N VAL A 122 -0.39 16.81 3.20
CA VAL A 122 0.33 15.80 2.39
C VAL A 122 0.98 14.75 3.28
N ALA A 123 1.63 15.18 4.37
CA ALA A 123 2.27 14.25 5.31
C ALA A 123 1.26 13.29 5.95
N VAL A 124 0.08 13.77 6.34
CA VAL A 124 -0.98 12.93 6.92
C VAL A 124 -1.53 11.95 5.89
N GLY A 125 -1.81 12.43 4.68
CA GLY A 125 -2.24 11.59 3.56
C GLY A 125 -1.22 10.50 3.25
N PHE A 126 0.06 10.87 3.17
CA PHE A 126 1.18 9.95 2.95
C PHE A 126 1.27 8.88 4.04
N LEU A 127 1.28 9.27 5.32
CA LEU A 127 1.36 8.35 6.45
C LEU A 127 0.15 7.40 6.51
N ASN A 128 -1.05 7.89 6.18
CA ASN A 128 -2.25 7.06 6.11
C ASN A 128 -2.17 6.02 4.98
N ILE A 129 -1.65 6.39 3.79
CA ILE A 129 -1.48 5.44 2.69
C ILE A 129 -0.43 4.40 3.05
N MET A 130 0.74 4.83 3.48
CA MET A 130 1.83 3.93 3.87
C MET A 130 1.44 3.02 5.04
N GLY A 131 0.77 3.59 6.03
CA GLY A 131 0.25 2.83 7.17
C GLY A 131 -0.78 1.80 6.75
N GLY A 132 -1.71 2.15 5.86
CA GLY A 132 -2.69 1.22 5.31
C GLY A 132 -2.05 0.02 4.59
N LEU A 133 -1.05 0.27 3.73
CA LEU A 133 -0.28 -0.80 3.09
C LEU A 133 0.49 -1.64 4.11
N GLY A 134 1.02 -1.00 5.16
CA GLY A 134 1.65 -1.66 6.30
C GLY A 134 0.68 -2.58 7.05
N LEU A 135 -0.58 -2.17 7.27
CA LEU A 135 -1.60 -3.01 7.92
C LEU A 135 -1.81 -4.32 7.14
N VAL A 136 -1.96 -4.25 5.82
CA VAL A 136 -2.13 -5.44 4.97
C VAL A 136 -0.88 -6.32 5.03
N THR A 137 0.30 -5.73 4.93
CA THR A 137 1.57 -6.47 4.93
C THR A 137 1.83 -7.16 6.27
N PHE A 138 1.70 -6.45 7.41
CA PHE A 138 1.93 -7.03 8.73
C PHE A 138 0.88 -8.06 9.12
N SER A 139 -0.41 -7.84 8.81
CA SER A 139 -1.45 -8.85 9.06
C SER A 139 -1.17 -10.13 8.28
N TRP A 140 -0.72 -10.02 7.02
CA TRP A 140 -0.29 -11.18 6.23
C TRP A 140 0.95 -11.86 6.80
N ARG A 141 1.93 -11.10 7.33
CA ARG A 141 3.10 -11.65 8.01
C ARG A 141 2.71 -12.47 9.25
N VAL A 142 1.68 -12.07 9.99
CA VAL A 142 1.13 -12.88 11.10
C VAL A 142 0.58 -14.21 10.58
N VAL A 143 -0.18 -14.21 9.47
CA VAL A 143 -0.69 -15.44 8.83
C VAL A 143 0.46 -16.38 8.45
N LEU A 144 1.52 -15.82 7.85
CA LEU A 144 2.69 -16.59 7.42
C LEU A 144 3.45 -17.18 8.61
N ALA A 145 3.62 -16.43 9.69
CA ALA A 145 4.33 -16.88 10.89
C ALA A 145 3.61 -18.02 11.64
N CYS A 146 2.30 -18.17 11.41
CA CYS A 146 1.51 -19.27 11.97
C CYS A 146 1.50 -20.55 11.12
N ARG A 147 2.15 -20.55 9.95
CA ARG A 147 2.29 -21.78 9.15
C ARG A 147 3.35 -22.67 9.78
N ARG A 148 3.13 -23.99 9.75
CA ARG A 148 4.17 -24.95 10.15
C ARG A 148 5.39 -24.74 9.26
N PRO A 149 6.62 -24.79 9.80
CA PRO A 149 7.80 -24.89 8.96
C PRO A 149 7.62 -26.13 8.06
N GLY A 150 7.68 -25.94 6.75
CA GLY A 150 7.85 -27.07 5.83
C GLY A 150 9.18 -27.76 6.11
N PRO A 151 9.47 -28.95 5.50
CA PRO A 151 10.79 -29.53 5.54
C PRO A 151 11.79 -28.42 5.23
N ALA A 152 12.88 -28.40 6.00
CA ALA A 152 13.90 -27.37 5.90
C ALA A 152 14.40 -27.32 4.44
N VAL A 153 13.79 -26.41 3.67
CA VAL A 153 14.35 -26.01 2.40
C VAL A 153 15.61 -25.26 2.78
N GLU A 154 16.77 -25.73 2.34
CA GLU A 154 18.04 -25.06 2.55
C GLU A 154 17.86 -23.57 2.36
N ALA A 155 18.33 -22.81 3.34
CA ALA A 155 18.19 -21.38 3.34
C ALA A 155 18.95 -20.77 2.17
N LEU A 156 18.33 -20.70 0.99
CA LEU A 156 18.79 -19.83 -0.08
C LEU A 156 18.90 -18.44 0.52
N HIS A 157 20.12 -17.93 0.63
CA HIS A 157 20.33 -16.52 0.94
C HIS A 157 19.48 -15.73 -0.06
N PRO A 158 18.62 -14.80 0.37
CA PRO A 158 17.79 -14.05 -0.55
C PRO A 158 18.69 -13.45 -1.62
N ASP A 159 18.45 -13.85 -2.87
CA ASP A 159 19.21 -13.41 -4.05
C ASP A 159 19.29 -11.87 -4.02
N LEU A 160 20.45 -11.34 -4.38
CA LEU A 160 20.67 -9.89 -4.46
C LEU A 160 19.56 -9.21 -5.27
N LEU A 161 19.10 -9.84 -6.36
CA LEU A 161 18.00 -9.34 -7.18
C LEU A 161 16.69 -9.20 -6.39
N LEU A 162 16.37 -10.15 -5.53
CA LEU A 162 15.17 -10.08 -4.69
C LEU A 162 15.28 -8.93 -3.67
N ARG A 163 16.45 -8.72 -3.07
CA ARG A 163 16.69 -7.61 -2.13
C ARG A 163 16.61 -6.26 -2.83
N LEU A 164 17.28 -6.11 -3.98
CA LEU A 164 17.23 -4.89 -4.78
C LEU A 164 15.83 -4.62 -5.30
N GLY A 165 15.13 -5.67 -5.78
CA GLY A 165 13.75 -5.58 -6.23
C GLY A 165 12.79 -5.16 -5.11
N LEU A 166 12.98 -5.67 -3.89
CA LEU A 166 12.20 -5.24 -2.72
C LEU A 166 12.49 -3.77 -2.37
N GLY A 167 13.76 -3.36 -2.39
CA GLY A 167 14.14 -1.96 -2.18
C GLY A 167 13.48 -1.03 -3.20
N ALA A 168 13.56 -1.38 -4.49
CA ALA A 168 12.93 -0.65 -5.57
C ALA A 168 11.39 -0.62 -5.41
N LEU A 169 10.75 -1.74 -5.06
CA LEU A 169 9.31 -1.81 -4.80
C LEU A 169 8.92 -0.88 -3.63
N SER A 170 9.66 -0.91 -2.54
CA SER A 170 9.40 -0.05 -1.38
C SER A 170 9.48 1.44 -1.75
N LEU A 171 10.49 1.83 -2.52
CA LEU A 171 10.63 3.20 -3.02
C LEU A 171 9.53 3.58 -4.01
N THR A 172 9.14 2.66 -4.92
CA THR A 172 8.04 2.90 -5.87
C THR A 172 6.72 3.11 -5.15
N VAL A 173 6.42 2.26 -4.15
CA VAL A 173 5.22 2.39 -3.33
C VAL A 173 5.23 3.69 -2.53
N MET A 174 6.37 4.07 -1.97
CA MET A 174 6.54 5.33 -1.24
C MET A 174 6.29 6.54 -2.15
N LEU A 175 6.86 6.56 -3.36
CA LEU A 175 6.61 7.63 -4.33
C LEU A 175 5.16 7.64 -4.82
N GLY A 176 4.54 6.47 -5.04
CA GLY A 176 3.11 6.36 -5.36
C GLY A 176 2.22 6.89 -4.26
N ALA A 177 2.53 6.59 -3.01
CA ALA A 177 1.83 7.14 -1.85
C ALA A 177 2.00 8.66 -1.75
N TRP A 178 3.20 9.16 -2.06
CA TRP A 178 3.48 10.59 -2.09
C TRP A 178 2.73 11.30 -3.19
N LEU A 179 2.75 10.75 -4.40
CA LEU A 179 2.01 11.22 -5.55
C LEU A 179 0.50 11.31 -5.25
N GLY A 180 -0.05 10.28 -4.61
CA GLY A 180 -1.45 10.24 -4.18
C GLY A 180 -1.78 11.23 -3.06
N ALA A 181 -0.88 11.43 -2.11
CA ALA A 181 -1.07 12.34 -0.98
C ALA A 181 -0.94 13.81 -1.39
N SER A 182 -0.04 14.12 -2.33
CA SER A 182 0.16 15.47 -2.86
C SER A 182 -0.82 15.84 -3.98
N HIS A 183 -1.75 14.94 -4.34
CA HIS A 183 -2.68 15.12 -5.46
C HIS A 183 -1.98 15.46 -6.78
N ALA A 184 -0.72 15.09 -6.94
CA ALA A 184 0.11 15.42 -8.08
C ALA A 184 -0.13 14.54 -9.31
N ALA A 185 -1.11 13.63 -9.24
CA ALA A 185 -1.39 12.69 -10.32
C ALA A 185 -1.79 13.37 -11.64
N LEU A 186 -2.45 14.53 -11.57
CA LEU A 186 -2.84 15.31 -12.75
C LEU A 186 -1.69 16.08 -13.42
N ALA A 187 -0.55 16.20 -12.77
CA ALA A 187 0.58 16.92 -13.37
C ALA A 187 1.13 16.22 -14.63
N CYS A 188 0.85 14.91 -14.77
CA CYS A 188 1.35 14.10 -15.87
C CYS A 188 0.28 13.19 -16.46
N THR A 189 -0.39 13.62 -17.50
CA THR A 189 -1.52 12.94 -18.14
C THR A 189 -1.15 12.14 -19.39
N SER A 190 0.14 12.05 -19.76
CA SER A 190 0.59 11.37 -20.97
C SER A 190 1.58 10.23 -20.68
N LEU A 191 1.74 9.33 -21.64
CA LEU A 191 2.69 8.22 -21.66
C LEU A 191 3.46 8.20 -22.98
N PRO A 192 4.69 7.69 -22.99
CA PRO A 192 5.51 7.19 -21.87
C PRO A 192 6.17 8.32 -21.07
N GLY A 193 6.40 9.48 -21.67
CA GLY A 193 6.89 10.68 -20.99
C GLY A 193 5.76 11.49 -20.34
N CYS A 194 6.06 12.70 -19.94
CA CYS A 194 5.15 13.62 -19.28
C CYS A 194 5.01 14.89 -20.12
N GLY A 195 4.03 14.96 -21.03
CA GLY A 195 3.87 16.09 -21.94
C GLY A 195 5.10 16.34 -22.84
N GLY A 196 5.75 15.27 -23.31
CA GLY A 196 7.01 15.33 -24.08
C GLY A 196 8.28 15.43 -23.22
N VAL A 197 8.15 15.60 -21.91
CA VAL A 197 9.29 15.64 -20.98
C VAL A 197 9.64 14.21 -20.54
N TRP A 198 10.93 13.86 -20.64
CA TRP A 198 11.46 12.56 -20.23
C TRP A 198 12.29 12.65 -18.95
N TRP A 199 12.79 13.82 -18.62
CA TRP A 199 13.59 14.04 -17.43
C TRP A 199 13.06 15.23 -16.62
N PRO A 200 12.91 15.07 -15.30
CA PRO A 200 12.35 16.13 -14.47
C PRO A 200 13.31 17.33 -14.38
N ALA A 201 12.74 18.53 -14.37
CA ALA A 201 13.49 19.74 -14.12
C ALA A 201 13.92 19.86 -12.66
N ALA A 202 15.09 20.47 -12.41
CA ALA A 202 15.61 20.70 -11.05
C ALA A 202 14.64 21.50 -10.17
N ALA A 203 13.82 22.39 -10.76
CA ALA A 203 12.76 23.12 -10.06
C ALA A 203 11.71 22.21 -9.39
N GLY A 204 11.60 20.95 -9.82
CA GLY A 204 10.68 19.98 -9.23
C GLY A 204 11.17 19.39 -7.89
N LEU A 205 12.43 19.55 -7.51
CA LEU A 205 13.02 18.92 -6.31
C LEU A 205 12.35 19.36 -5.02
N SER A 206 11.80 20.58 -4.95
CA SER A 206 11.01 21.06 -3.80
C SER A 206 9.78 20.21 -3.49
N ALA A 207 9.28 19.44 -4.47
CA ALA A 207 8.14 18.54 -4.27
C ALA A 207 8.48 17.30 -3.42
N LEU A 208 9.77 17.02 -3.19
CA LEU A 208 10.21 15.94 -2.32
C LEU A 208 10.15 16.32 -0.84
N ASP A 209 9.91 17.60 -0.51
CA ASP A 209 9.72 18.04 0.87
C ASP A 209 8.22 17.94 1.26
N PRO A 210 7.89 17.06 2.23
CA PRO A 210 6.51 16.84 2.66
C PRO A 210 5.90 18.02 3.42
N PHE A 211 6.74 18.90 3.96
CA PHE A 211 6.32 20.01 4.81
C PHE A 211 6.12 21.30 4.01
N LEU A 212 6.70 21.40 2.82
CA LEU A 212 6.59 22.59 1.97
C LEU A 212 5.30 22.65 1.15
N ARG A 213 4.65 21.50 0.88
CA ARG A 213 3.41 21.49 0.08
C ARG A 213 2.18 21.59 0.97
N GLN A 214 1.54 22.72 0.91
CA GLN A 214 0.12 22.87 1.24
C GLN A 214 -0.73 22.54 0.01
N VAL A 215 -1.88 21.95 0.26
CA VAL A 215 -2.74 21.30 -0.72
C VAL A 215 -3.39 22.30 -1.68
N ALA A 216 -2.78 22.45 -2.84
CA ALA A 216 -3.52 22.75 -4.05
C ALA A 216 -3.21 21.63 -5.05
N ALA A 217 -4.21 21.14 -5.80
CA ALA A 217 -3.93 20.23 -6.89
C ALA A 217 -2.97 20.93 -7.86
N PRO A 218 -1.76 20.39 -8.06
CA PRO A 218 -0.84 21.04 -8.97
C PRO A 218 -1.42 21.01 -10.38
N PRO A 219 -1.29 22.09 -11.16
CA PRO A 219 -1.76 22.14 -12.54
C PRO A 219 -1.00 21.11 -13.40
N ALA A 220 -1.56 20.79 -14.56
CA ALA A 220 -0.88 19.97 -15.55
C ALA A 220 0.48 20.60 -15.91
N GLY A 221 1.54 19.78 -15.93
CA GLY A 221 2.90 20.24 -16.19
C GLY A 221 3.63 20.86 -14.99
N ASP A 222 3.04 20.87 -13.79
CA ASP A 222 3.76 21.28 -12.56
C ASP A 222 5.04 20.49 -12.39
N ALA A 223 6.19 21.20 -12.26
CA ALA A 223 7.50 20.58 -12.25
C ALA A 223 7.67 19.54 -11.14
N GLY A 224 7.06 19.77 -9.96
CA GLY A 224 7.10 18.83 -8.84
C GLY A 224 6.27 17.59 -9.08
N GLY A 225 5.06 17.74 -9.64
CA GLY A 225 4.21 16.61 -9.99
C GLY A 225 4.82 15.78 -11.13
N VAL A 226 5.41 16.41 -12.13
CA VAL A 226 6.17 15.76 -13.22
C VAL A 226 7.33 14.94 -12.65
N LEU A 227 8.12 15.53 -11.72
CA LEU A 227 9.21 14.84 -11.04
C LEU A 227 8.71 13.56 -10.35
N LEU A 228 7.69 13.68 -9.50
CA LEU A 228 7.17 12.53 -8.74
C LEU A 228 6.64 11.42 -9.68
N HIS A 229 5.94 11.80 -10.74
CA HIS A 229 5.44 10.85 -11.73
C HIS A 229 6.55 10.13 -12.47
N LEU A 230 7.56 10.84 -12.97
CA LEU A 230 8.67 10.23 -13.73
C LEU A 230 9.50 9.32 -12.84
N LEU A 231 9.81 9.74 -11.60
CA LEU A 231 10.53 8.90 -10.65
C LEU A 231 9.74 7.62 -10.30
N HIS A 232 8.43 7.76 -10.07
CA HIS A 232 7.58 6.59 -9.81
C HIS A 232 7.59 5.60 -10.99
N ARG A 233 7.48 6.09 -12.23
CA ARG A 233 7.51 5.26 -13.45
C ARG A 233 8.86 4.57 -13.65
N TYR A 234 9.96 5.28 -13.49
CA TYR A 234 11.29 4.70 -13.64
C TYR A 234 11.58 3.64 -12.58
N LEU A 235 11.19 3.88 -11.34
CA LEU A 235 11.30 2.87 -10.30
C LEU A 235 10.35 1.67 -10.54
N ALA A 236 9.15 1.89 -11.06
CA ALA A 236 8.25 0.80 -11.44
C ALA A 236 8.86 -0.10 -12.53
N LEU A 237 9.55 0.49 -13.51
CA LEU A 237 10.31 -0.29 -14.52
C LEU A 237 11.46 -1.06 -13.87
N ALA A 238 12.19 -0.46 -12.93
CA ALA A 238 13.23 -1.14 -12.19
C ALA A 238 12.67 -2.33 -11.37
N VAL A 239 11.53 -2.13 -10.72
CA VAL A 239 10.81 -3.21 -10.01
C VAL A 239 10.43 -4.33 -10.97
N LEU A 240 9.86 -4.01 -12.13
CA LEU A 240 9.46 -4.99 -13.13
C LEU A 240 10.66 -5.85 -13.57
N VAL A 241 11.81 -5.23 -13.81
CA VAL A 241 13.02 -5.95 -14.21
C VAL A 241 13.58 -6.77 -13.06
N LEU A 242 13.80 -6.17 -11.89
CA LEU A 242 14.47 -6.82 -10.75
C LEU A 242 13.62 -7.94 -10.14
N LEU A 243 12.37 -7.63 -9.74
CA LEU A 243 11.47 -8.63 -9.16
C LEU A 243 10.97 -9.63 -10.20
N GLY A 244 10.74 -9.18 -11.45
CA GLY A 244 10.37 -10.05 -12.55
C GLY A 244 11.46 -11.10 -12.81
N THR A 245 12.72 -10.68 -12.92
CA THR A 245 13.84 -11.60 -13.10
C THR A 245 14.02 -12.52 -11.90
N ALA A 246 13.94 -12.00 -10.67
CA ALA A 246 14.01 -12.83 -9.47
C ALA A 246 12.88 -13.88 -9.43
N ALA A 247 11.64 -13.48 -9.73
CA ALA A 247 10.49 -14.38 -9.76
C ALA A 247 10.60 -15.44 -10.87
N VAL A 248 11.09 -15.08 -12.07
CA VAL A 248 11.33 -16.05 -13.15
C VAL A 248 12.36 -17.10 -12.73
N ARG A 249 13.47 -16.68 -12.09
CA ARG A 249 14.47 -17.63 -11.56
C ARG A 249 13.84 -18.61 -10.56
N LEU A 250 12.98 -18.11 -9.65
CA LEU A 250 12.28 -18.94 -8.67
C LEU A 250 11.24 -19.90 -9.27
N LEU A 251 10.78 -19.69 -10.51
CA LEU A 251 9.95 -20.66 -11.23
C LEU A 251 10.72 -21.93 -11.61
N HIS A 252 12.02 -21.80 -11.83
CA HIS A 252 12.90 -22.92 -12.20
C HIS A 252 13.53 -23.63 -11.00
N ASP A 253 13.35 -23.05 -9.79
CA ASP A 253 13.85 -23.63 -8.55
C ASP A 253 12.89 -24.72 -8.02
N GLU A 254 13.45 -25.82 -7.51
CA GLU A 254 12.67 -26.94 -6.95
C GLU A 254 12.15 -26.65 -5.53
N GLY A 255 12.51 -25.50 -4.95
CA GLY A 255 12.33 -25.14 -3.56
C GLY A 255 10.89 -24.76 -3.10
N GLY A 256 9.84 -25.10 -3.82
CA GLY A 256 8.45 -24.90 -3.37
C GLY A 256 7.94 -23.45 -3.39
N GLN A 257 8.72 -22.49 -3.92
CA GLN A 257 8.36 -21.07 -4.00
C GLN A 257 7.64 -20.69 -5.31
N ARG A 258 7.43 -21.66 -6.21
CA ARG A 258 6.83 -21.45 -7.56
C ARG A 258 5.47 -20.75 -7.51
N GLN A 259 4.64 -21.06 -6.52
CA GLN A 259 3.32 -20.44 -6.40
C GLN A 259 3.44 -18.95 -6.06
N ALA A 260 4.33 -18.60 -5.14
CA ALA A 260 4.58 -17.19 -4.79
C ALA A 260 5.21 -16.43 -5.97
N ALA A 261 6.15 -17.05 -6.69
CA ALA A 261 6.76 -16.49 -7.88
C ALA A 261 5.74 -16.22 -9.00
N ARG A 262 4.81 -17.17 -9.27
CA ARG A 262 3.71 -16.96 -10.22
C ARG A 262 2.79 -15.82 -9.81
N ALA A 263 2.45 -15.73 -8.52
CA ALA A 263 1.61 -14.65 -8.01
C ALA A 263 2.30 -13.30 -8.19
N ILE A 264 3.59 -13.19 -7.90
CA ILE A 264 4.35 -11.95 -8.09
C ILE A 264 4.40 -11.54 -9.56
N LEU A 265 4.69 -12.47 -10.48
CA LEU A 265 4.71 -12.16 -11.91
C LEU A 265 3.35 -11.70 -12.42
N GLY A 266 2.27 -12.40 -12.04
CA GLY A 266 0.91 -12.00 -12.41
C GLY A 266 0.56 -10.60 -11.86
N LEU A 267 0.88 -10.36 -10.58
CA LEU A 267 0.61 -9.06 -9.94
C LEU A 267 1.46 -7.93 -10.55
N LEU A 268 2.73 -8.18 -10.92
CA LEU A 268 3.57 -7.18 -11.60
C LEU A 268 2.96 -6.76 -12.95
N VAL A 269 2.48 -7.71 -13.75
CA VAL A 269 1.84 -7.42 -15.03
C VAL A 269 0.56 -6.62 -14.82
N ILE A 270 -0.28 -7.04 -13.87
CA ILE A 270 -1.54 -6.35 -13.53
C ILE A 270 -1.24 -4.94 -13.01
N GLU A 271 -0.25 -4.78 -12.14
CA GLU A 271 0.13 -3.49 -11.54
C GLU A 271 0.57 -2.48 -12.59
N VAL A 272 1.43 -2.90 -13.52
CA VAL A 272 1.87 -2.05 -14.65
C VAL A 272 0.69 -1.70 -15.55
N ALA A 273 -0.16 -2.68 -15.90
CA ALA A 273 -1.34 -2.45 -16.72
C ALA A 273 -2.31 -1.46 -16.05
N LEU A 274 -2.58 -1.62 -14.74
CA LEU A 274 -3.43 -0.70 -13.98
C LEU A 274 -2.83 0.71 -13.92
N GLY A 275 -1.51 0.83 -13.72
CA GLY A 275 -0.82 2.12 -13.73
C GLY A 275 -0.95 2.84 -15.08
N VAL A 276 -0.74 2.12 -16.18
CA VAL A 276 -0.93 2.64 -17.55
C VAL A 276 -2.38 3.07 -17.78
N LEU A 277 -3.35 2.20 -17.47
CA LEU A 277 -4.78 2.47 -17.63
C LEU A 277 -5.23 3.66 -16.77
N THR A 278 -4.70 3.80 -15.56
CA THR A 278 -5.00 4.94 -14.68
C THR A 278 -4.64 6.27 -15.34
N VAL A 279 -3.47 6.35 -15.99
CA VAL A 279 -3.05 7.56 -16.72
C VAL A 279 -3.91 7.78 -17.96
N LEU A 280 -4.11 6.74 -18.77
CA LEU A 280 -4.86 6.84 -20.05
C LEU A 280 -6.35 7.16 -19.85
N SER A 281 -6.92 6.74 -18.71
CA SER A 281 -8.32 7.02 -18.36
C SER A 281 -8.54 8.38 -17.70
N GLY A 282 -7.50 9.21 -17.54
CA GLY A 282 -7.59 10.46 -16.80
C GLY A 282 -7.84 10.26 -15.30
N LEU A 283 -7.23 9.24 -14.68
CA LEU A 283 -7.32 8.92 -13.26
C LEU A 283 -8.71 8.42 -12.81
N HIS A 284 -9.31 7.55 -13.59
CA HIS A 284 -10.60 6.95 -13.22
C HIS A 284 -10.55 6.31 -11.83
N LEU A 285 -11.51 6.68 -10.96
CA LEU A 285 -11.53 6.31 -9.53
C LEU A 285 -11.26 4.81 -9.28
N TRP A 286 -11.97 3.94 -9.98
CA TRP A 286 -11.85 2.49 -9.77
C TRP A 286 -10.50 1.92 -10.20
N LEU A 287 -9.86 2.50 -11.21
CA LEU A 287 -8.52 2.11 -11.63
C LEU A 287 -7.46 2.54 -10.61
N VAL A 288 -7.58 3.74 -10.05
CA VAL A 288 -6.70 4.21 -8.96
C VAL A 288 -6.83 3.31 -7.73
N LEU A 289 -8.07 2.94 -7.35
CA LEU A 289 -8.32 2.01 -6.24
C LEU A 289 -7.75 0.62 -6.52
N ALA A 290 -7.97 0.09 -7.72
CA ALA A 290 -7.47 -1.23 -8.12
C ALA A 290 -5.93 -1.28 -8.13
N HIS A 291 -5.27 -0.23 -8.64
CA HIS A 291 -3.81 -0.08 -8.61
C HIS A 291 -3.28 -0.09 -7.17
N GLY A 292 -3.86 0.70 -6.27
CA GLY A 292 -3.46 0.69 -4.85
C GLY A 292 -3.67 -0.66 -4.14
N LEU A 293 -4.76 -1.37 -4.45
CA LEU A 293 -5.00 -2.73 -3.91
C LEU A 293 -4.04 -3.76 -4.48
N CYS A 294 -3.71 -3.67 -5.77
CA CYS A 294 -2.72 -4.53 -6.41
C CYS A 294 -1.32 -4.32 -5.81
N ALA A 295 -0.93 -3.06 -5.54
CA ALA A 295 0.31 -2.74 -4.83
C ALA A 295 0.37 -3.40 -3.43
N ALA A 296 -0.74 -3.34 -2.66
CA ALA A 296 -0.84 -4.01 -1.37
C ALA A 296 -0.69 -5.54 -1.49
N ALA A 297 -1.34 -6.14 -2.50
CA ALA A 297 -1.24 -7.58 -2.77
C ALA A 297 0.17 -7.98 -3.21
N LEU A 298 0.84 -7.14 -3.99
CA LEU A 298 2.23 -7.35 -4.42
C LEU A 298 3.18 -7.31 -3.22
N LEU A 299 3.07 -6.32 -2.34
CA LEU A 299 3.86 -6.25 -1.10
C LEU A 299 3.65 -7.49 -0.21
N ALA A 300 2.39 -7.92 -0.03
CA ALA A 300 2.07 -9.12 0.73
C ALA A 300 2.66 -10.39 0.10
N SER A 301 2.66 -10.48 -1.23
CA SER A 301 3.23 -11.60 -1.98
C SER A 301 4.75 -11.65 -1.87
N VAL A 302 5.43 -10.52 -1.99
CA VAL A 302 6.89 -10.41 -1.77
C VAL A 302 7.24 -10.76 -0.33
N ALA A 303 6.43 -10.31 0.67
CA ALA A 303 6.60 -10.70 2.06
C ALA A 303 6.54 -12.23 2.27
N THR A 304 5.90 -12.99 1.37
CA THR A 304 5.87 -14.45 1.41
C THR A 304 7.24 -15.05 1.06
N LEU A 305 7.98 -14.45 0.13
CA LEU A 305 9.33 -14.88 -0.25
C LEU A 305 10.39 -14.59 0.82
N LEU A 306 10.19 -13.53 1.60
CA LEU A 306 11.08 -13.12 2.69
C LEU A 306 10.87 -13.96 3.98
N ARG A 307 10.11 -14.99 3.88
CA ARG A 307 9.77 -15.86 5.00
C ARG A 307 10.95 -16.76 5.38
N ARG A 308 11.82 -16.24 6.25
CA ARG A 308 12.88 -17.03 6.92
C ARG A 308 13.20 -16.42 8.28
#